data_be456e63cb07f55a48da7bc86d49cc31
#
_entry.id   be456e63cb07f55a48da7bc86d49cc31
#
_cell.length_a   1.000
_cell.length_b   1.000
_cell.length_c   1.000
_cell.angle_alpha   90.00
_cell.angle_beta   90.00
_cell.angle_gamma   90.00
#
_symmetry.space_group_name_H-M   'P 1'
#
loop_
_entity.id
_entity.type
_entity.pdbx_description
1 polymer ?
#
loop_
_entity_poly.entity_id
_entity_poly.type
_entity_poly.pdbx_seq_one_letter_code
_entity_poly.pdbx_strand_id
1 'polypeptide(L)'
;MPIKKLKQEPEEKAMSAFERRRLENIANNQTILKDLAKTSSKLMPDKPKAAPKPRPAVKREAAPAAPAGPVRRSARVAGLDADNETLKRKYEVELEDQAAKEKAKRTRVSGDLKLGDIAVEGKKFNNGFDGLGALLPRGAQPGVPTFTDEDVKNTSDKDLKELREKMNGLELYQNWAPNDIKICPLRIYSSTFHPTEDKPLIFAGDKEGALGVFDASQAGPETNDDEEDDDSWFEPVIGAFKLHTRTITSIIVSPFNQQKVYTSSYDSTIRVLDLEKDMCVPVWEPSGKDDDVPLSGIDVPLTEENIIYFSTLQGGVGRVDTRTPKDAEIFSLSDNKIGGFSLNPREPHLLATASLDRTMKIWDMRKIKGKGDMRYPQMLYEHDSRLSVSHAAWSSGGHIATSSYDDTIKIYNFADKQKWDKKGMEPTHQVRHNNQTGRWVTILKPQWQKRPKDGIQKFTIGNMNRFVDVFAANGEQLAQLGGDGISAVPAVAQFHPTMDWVAGGTASGKLCLWM
;
A
#
# COMPACT_ATOMS: atom_id res chain seq x y z
N MET A 1 30.25 32.31 -53.55
CA MET A 1 30.79 32.11 -52.22
C MET A 1 29.75 31.34 -51.43
N PRO A 2 30.00 30.11 -50.94
CA PRO A 2 29.01 29.32 -50.25
C PRO A 2 29.00 29.64 -48.76
N ILE A 3 27.80 29.80 -48.22
CA ILE A 3 27.51 30.07 -46.81
C ILE A 3 27.76 28.80 -46.01
N LYS A 4 28.71 28.85 -45.08
CA LYS A 4 28.97 27.78 -44.08
C LYS A 4 27.79 27.68 -43.12
N LYS A 5 27.11 26.53 -43.11
CA LYS A 5 26.19 26.12 -42.02
C LYS A 5 27.01 25.85 -40.77
N LEU A 6 26.82 26.63 -39.72
CA LEU A 6 27.24 26.34 -38.38
C LEU A 6 26.41 25.14 -37.87
N LYS A 7 27.08 24.05 -37.47
CA LYS A 7 26.51 22.97 -36.67
C LYS A 7 26.26 23.51 -35.27
N GLN A 8 25.01 23.55 -34.85
CA GLN A 8 24.66 23.71 -33.45
C GLN A 8 25.03 22.41 -32.74
N GLU A 9 25.86 22.51 -31.70
CA GLU A 9 26.09 21.45 -30.75
C GLU A 9 24.80 21.24 -29.92
N PRO A 10 24.45 19.97 -29.54
CA PRO A 10 23.29 19.75 -28.73
C PRO A 10 23.52 20.29 -27.32
N GLU A 11 22.62 21.15 -26.84
CA GLU A 11 22.55 21.62 -25.47
C GLU A 11 22.48 20.40 -24.51
N GLU A 12 23.48 20.24 -23.65
CA GLU A 12 23.46 19.33 -22.55
C GLU A 12 22.26 19.69 -21.62
N LYS A 13 21.20 18.89 -21.67
CA LYS A 13 20.10 19.00 -20.72
C LYS A 13 20.68 18.85 -19.31
N ALA A 14 20.57 19.89 -18.50
CA ALA A 14 20.98 19.86 -17.10
C ALA A 14 20.22 18.73 -16.37
N MET A 15 20.95 17.70 -15.96
CA MET A 15 20.38 16.57 -15.21
C MET A 15 19.78 17.05 -13.89
N SER A 16 18.61 16.51 -13.53
CA SER A 16 17.95 16.79 -12.26
C SER A 16 18.82 16.39 -11.06
N ALA A 17 18.62 17.02 -9.90
CA ALA A 17 19.33 16.68 -8.66
C ALA A 17 19.15 15.20 -8.29
N PHE A 18 17.98 14.64 -8.59
CA PHE A 18 17.66 13.22 -8.42
C PHE A 18 18.48 12.31 -9.33
N GLU A 19 18.62 12.65 -10.61
CA GLU A 19 19.43 11.86 -11.55
C GLU A 19 20.91 11.88 -11.18
N ARG A 20 21.44 13.02 -10.75
CA ARG A 20 22.82 13.11 -10.25
C ARG A 20 23.06 12.20 -9.06
N ARG A 21 22.16 12.23 -8.06
CA ARG A 21 22.24 11.39 -6.87
C ARG A 21 22.07 9.89 -7.20
N ARG A 22 21.22 9.57 -8.16
CA ARG A 22 21.06 8.20 -8.67
C ARG A 22 22.34 7.70 -9.33
N LEU A 23 22.98 8.53 -10.17
CA LEU A 23 24.24 8.19 -10.82
C LEU A 23 25.38 8.05 -9.82
N GLU A 24 25.43 8.88 -8.78
CA GLU A 24 26.40 8.80 -7.70
C GLU A 24 26.23 7.51 -6.89
N ASN A 25 25.00 7.14 -6.54
CA ASN A 25 24.69 5.87 -5.88
C ASN A 25 25.05 4.65 -6.77
N ILE A 26 24.80 4.73 -8.07
CA ILE A 26 25.19 3.69 -9.03
C ILE A 26 26.72 3.57 -9.08
N ALA A 27 27.45 4.68 -9.11
CA ALA A 27 28.91 4.71 -9.12
C ALA A 27 29.48 4.14 -7.81
N ASN A 28 28.91 4.51 -6.67
CA ASN A 28 29.30 3.97 -5.35
C ASN A 28 29.02 2.47 -5.24
N ASN A 29 27.88 2.00 -5.70
CA ASN A 29 27.56 0.58 -5.72
C ASN A 29 28.47 -0.21 -6.67
N GLN A 30 28.85 0.36 -7.81
CA GLN A 30 29.82 -0.26 -8.72
C GLN A 30 31.22 -0.34 -8.13
N THR A 31 31.67 0.64 -7.34
CA THR A 31 32.95 0.58 -6.63
C THR A 31 32.94 -0.50 -5.55
N ILE A 32 31.87 -0.58 -4.76
CA ILE A 32 31.69 -1.63 -3.74
C ILE A 32 31.69 -3.02 -4.38
N LEU A 33 30.98 -3.21 -5.50
CA LEU A 33 30.96 -4.48 -6.23
C LEU A 33 32.32 -4.84 -6.83
N LYS A 34 33.09 -3.87 -7.33
CA LYS A 34 34.45 -4.09 -7.81
C LYS A 34 35.40 -4.49 -6.68
N ASP A 35 35.27 -3.90 -5.50
CA ASP A 35 36.11 -4.24 -4.35
C ASP A 35 35.72 -5.59 -3.74
N LEU A 36 34.44 -5.95 -3.72
CA LEU A 36 33.98 -7.29 -3.38
C LEU A 36 34.48 -8.34 -4.37
N ALA A 37 34.46 -8.05 -5.67
CA ALA A 37 34.99 -8.93 -6.71
C ALA A 37 36.52 -9.13 -6.59
N LYS A 38 37.27 -8.08 -6.24
CA LYS A 38 38.72 -8.17 -5.95
C LYS A 38 39.01 -8.99 -4.69
N THR A 39 38.16 -8.88 -3.69
CA THR A 39 38.29 -9.63 -2.44
C THR A 39 37.94 -11.10 -2.65
N SER A 40 36.90 -11.41 -3.44
CA SER A 40 36.50 -12.77 -3.78
C SER A 40 37.54 -13.48 -4.67
N SER A 41 38.17 -12.74 -5.59
CA SER A 41 39.25 -13.33 -6.44
C SER A 41 40.54 -13.65 -5.67
N LYS A 42 40.74 -13.02 -4.49
CA LYS A 42 41.87 -13.38 -3.59
C LYS A 42 41.56 -14.61 -2.72
N LEU A 43 40.30 -15.00 -2.60
CA LEU A 43 39.88 -16.13 -1.74
C LEU A 43 39.61 -17.43 -2.53
N MET A 44 39.59 -17.39 -3.86
CA MET A 44 39.43 -18.58 -4.70
C MET A 44 40.64 -18.76 -5.61
N PRO A 45 41.31 -19.95 -5.60
CA PRO A 45 42.39 -20.23 -6.54
C PRO A 45 41.85 -20.38 -7.97
N ASP A 46 42.58 -19.78 -8.91
CA ASP A 46 42.27 -19.73 -10.34
C ASP A 46 42.03 -21.12 -10.95
N LYS A 47 40.85 -21.35 -11.50
CA LYS A 47 40.60 -22.44 -12.46
C LYS A 47 40.98 -21.97 -13.87
N PRO A 48 41.75 -22.78 -14.64
CA PRO A 48 42.16 -22.39 -15.99
C PRO A 48 40.96 -22.20 -16.92
N LYS A 49 40.92 -21.07 -17.62
CA LYS A 49 39.90 -20.71 -18.62
C LYS A 49 40.02 -21.66 -19.83
N ALA A 50 38.97 -22.42 -20.09
CA ALA A 50 38.81 -23.14 -21.37
C ALA A 50 38.39 -22.16 -22.48
N ALA A 51 39.03 -22.24 -23.65
CA ALA A 51 38.75 -21.41 -24.82
C ALA A 51 37.34 -21.62 -25.37
N PRO A 52 36.69 -20.59 -25.96
CA PRO A 52 35.33 -20.70 -26.46
C PRO A 52 35.33 -21.55 -27.76
N LYS A 53 34.48 -22.59 -27.77
CA LYS A 53 34.18 -23.39 -28.96
C LYS A 53 33.08 -22.69 -29.81
N PRO A 54 33.19 -22.72 -31.15
CA PRO A 54 32.20 -22.14 -32.04
C PRO A 54 30.86 -22.90 -32.00
N ARG A 55 29.76 -22.19 -32.13
CA ARG A 55 28.39 -22.70 -32.19
C ARG A 55 28.17 -23.54 -33.46
N PRO A 56 27.65 -24.77 -33.37
CA PRO A 56 27.15 -25.47 -34.54
C PRO A 56 25.68 -25.16 -34.83
N ALA A 57 25.36 -25.19 -36.11
CA ALA A 57 24.05 -24.97 -36.67
C ALA A 57 23.04 -26.08 -36.29
N VAL A 58 21.78 -25.66 -36.19
CA VAL A 58 20.61 -26.52 -35.91
C VAL A 58 20.47 -27.61 -36.99
N LYS A 59 20.47 -28.87 -36.60
CA LYS A 59 19.98 -30.01 -37.41
C LYS A 59 19.03 -30.89 -36.59
N ARG A 60 18.01 -31.35 -37.29
CA ARG A 60 16.84 -32.08 -36.88
C ARG A 60 17.11 -33.34 -36.06
N GLU A 61 16.09 -33.68 -35.26
CA GLU A 61 15.92 -34.83 -34.39
C GLU A 61 16.36 -36.16 -34.96
N ALA A 62 17.14 -36.91 -34.17
CA ALA A 62 17.25 -38.35 -34.24
C ALA A 62 16.96 -38.90 -32.85
N ALA A 63 16.28 -40.04 -32.82
CA ALA A 63 15.76 -40.74 -31.65
C ALA A 63 16.81 -41.00 -30.56
N PRO A 64 16.40 -41.10 -29.25
CA PRO A 64 17.34 -41.23 -28.14
C PRO A 64 18.07 -42.56 -28.17
N ALA A 65 19.39 -42.47 -28.20
CA ALA A 65 20.25 -43.62 -27.95
C ALA A 65 20.19 -44.03 -26.47
N ALA A 66 20.16 -45.33 -26.21
CA ALA A 66 20.16 -45.88 -24.86
C ALA A 66 21.35 -45.35 -24.02
N PRO A 67 21.17 -45.17 -22.70
CA PRO A 67 22.21 -44.65 -21.82
C PRO A 67 23.40 -45.58 -21.81
N ALA A 68 24.58 -45.05 -22.08
CA ALA A 68 25.84 -45.76 -21.94
C ALA A 68 25.99 -46.25 -20.48
N GLY A 69 26.15 -47.52 -20.29
CA GLY A 69 26.36 -48.14 -19.00
C GLY A 69 27.61 -47.56 -18.30
N PRO A 70 27.74 -47.74 -17.00
CA PRO A 70 28.81 -47.15 -16.21
C PRO A 70 30.16 -47.61 -16.72
N VAL A 71 31.03 -46.64 -17.03
CA VAL A 71 32.42 -46.91 -17.46
C VAL A 71 33.14 -47.66 -16.34
N ARG A 72 33.50 -48.92 -16.56
CA ARG A 72 34.29 -49.71 -15.62
C ARG A 72 35.66 -49.03 -15.43
N ARG A 73 35.82 -48.34 -14.33
CA ARG A 73 37.15 -47.86 -13.91
C ARG A 73 37.88 -49.00 -13.19
N SER A 74 39.09 -49.32 -13.60
CA SER A 74 39.89 -50.33 -12.90
C SER A 74 40.23 -49.84 -11.49
N ALA A 75 40.31 -50.74 -10.51
CA ALA A 75 40.65 -50.45 -9.12
C ALA A 75 41.98 -49.68 -8.98
N ARG A 76 42.88 -49.84 -9.93
CA ARG A 76 44.19 -49.17 -10.03
C ARG A 76 44.08 -47.65 -10.29
N VAL A 77 43.03 -47.22 -11.01
CA VAL A 77 42.75 -45.79 -11.29
C VAL A 77 42.07 -45.12 -10.10
N ALA A 78 41.47 -45.91 -9.21
CA ALA A 78 40.84 -45.46 -7.98
C ALA A 78 41.78 -45.43 -6.76
N GLY A 79 43.09 -45.78 -6.95
CA GLY A 79 44.09 -45.74 -5.88
C GLY A 79 43.99 -46.88 -4.85
N LEU A 80 43.31 -47.99 -5.23
CA LEU A 80 43.15 -49.16 -4.35
C LEU A 80 44.28 -50.18 -4.63
N ASP A 81 44.88 -50.75 -3.55
CA ASP A 81 45.85 -51.82 -3.66
C ASP A 81 45.23 -53.04 -4.33
N ALA A 82 46.05 -53.69 -5.22
CA ALA A 82 45.54 -54.73 -6.10
C ALA A 82 45.13 -56.05 -5.40
N ASP A 83 45.56 -56.26 -4.15
CA ASP A 83 45.40 -57.54 -3.44
C ASP A 83 44.44 -57.50 -2.23
N ASN A 84 43.73 -56.40 -1.99
CA ASN A 84 42.82 -56.28 -0.82
C ASN A 84 41.36 -56.50 -1.19
N GLU A 85 40.92 -57.78 -1.17
CA GLU A 85 39.51 -58.16 -1.45
C GLU A 85 38.49 -57.49 -0.55
N THR A 86 38.85 -57.18 0.69
CA THR A 86 37.94 -56.52 1.64
C THR A 86 37.70 -55.07 1.28
N LEU A 87 38.70 -54.36 0.74
CA LEU A 87 38.55 -52.99 0.26
C LEU A 87 37.74 -52.94 -1.06
N LYS A 88 37.94 -53.96 -1.95
CA LYS A 88 37.11 -54.09 -3.16
C LYS A 88 35.63 -54.29 -2.84
N ARG A 89 35.28 -55.15 -1.90
CA ARG A 89 33.91 -55.41 -1.46
C ARG A 89 33.29 -54.16 -0.82
N LYS A 90 34.02 -53.42 0.01
CA LYS A 90 33.54 -52.13 0.57
C LYS A 90 33.28 -51.11 -0.53
N TYR A 91 34.12 -50.98 -1.51
CA TYR A 91 33.95 -50.05 -2.62
C TYR A 91 32.78 -50.43 -3.54
N GLU A 92 32.57 -51.74 -3.78
CA GLU A 92 31.40 -52.24 -4.53
C GLU A 92 30.10 -51.95 -3.79
N VAL A 93 30.05 -52.17 -2.47
CA VAL A 93 28.89 -51.84 -1.64
C VAL A 93 28.62 -50.35 -1.62
N GLU A 94 29.66 -49.48 -1.50
CA GLU A 94 29.47 -48.03 -1.56
C GLU A 94 28.98 -47.56 -2.93
N LEU A 95 29.41 -48.18 -4.04
CA LEU A 95 28.91 -47.90 -5.39
C LEU A 95 27.45 -48.33 -5.56
N GLU A 96 27.09 -49.49 -5.02
CA GLU A 96 25.70 -49.97 -5.05
C GLU A 96 24.79 -49.06 -4.22
N ASP A 97 25.23 -48.62 -3.03
CA ASP A 97 24.52 -47.67 -2.17
C ASP A 97 24.37 -46.30 -2.84
N GLN A 98 25.41 -45.82 -3.52
CA GLN A 98 25.32 -44.58 -4.29
C GLN A 98 24.34 -44.69 -5.47
N ALA A 99 24.41 -45.82 -6.20
CA ALA A 99 23.49 -46.08 -7.31
C ALA A 99 22.03 -46.23 -6.83
N ALA A 100 21.82 -46.87 -5.68
CA ALA A 100 20.49 -46.99 -5.06
C ALA A 100 19.95 -45.61 -4.59
N LYS A 101 20.80 -44.78 -3.98
CA LYS A 101 20.47 -43.41 -3.59
C LYS A 101 20.15 -42.52 -4.80
N GLU A 102 20.90 -42.62 -5.89
CA GLU A 102 20.61 -41.89 -7.13
C GLU A 102 19.31 -42.37 -7.79
N LYS A 103 19.07 -43.69 -7.78
CA LYS A 103 17.82 -44.27 -8.30
C LYS A 103 16.62 -43.81 -7.47
N ALA A 104 16.76 -43.79 -6.14
CA ALA A 104 15.72 -43.27 -5.24
C ALA A 104 15.41 -41.78 -5.48
N LYS A 105 16.45 -40.94 -5.73
CA LYS A 105 16.27 -39.51 -6.06
C LYS A 105 15.56 -39.27 -7.40
N ARG A 106 15.63 -40.23 -8.33
CA ARG A 106 15.00 -40.14 -9.66
C ARG A 106 13.59 -40.74 -9.69
N THR A 107 13.18 -41.44 -8.63
CA THR A 107 11.85 -42.06 -8.55
C THR A 107 10.83 -40.94 -8.22
N ARG A 108 9.88 -40.72 -9.12
CA ARG A 108 8.76 -39.80 -8.88
C ARG A 108 7.68 -40.52 -8.11
N VAL A 109 7.18 -39.89 -7.07
CA VAL A 109 5.98 -40.36 -6.39
C VAL A 109 4.78 -39.95 -7.24
N SER A 110 3.95 -40.93 -7.62
CA SER A 110 2.75 -40.69 -8.43
C SER A 110 1.50 -40.74 -7.55
N GLY A 111 0.57 -39.84 -7.81
CA GLY A 111 -0.71 -39.74 -7.10
C GLY A 111 -0.70 -38.73 -5.94
N ASP A 112 -1.85 -38.56 -5.33
CA ASP A 112 -2.07 -37.65 -4.22
C ASP A 112 -1.39 -38.18 -2.94
N LEU A 113 -0.71 -37.29 -2.23
CA LEU A 113 0.00 -37.62 -0.99
C LEU A 113 -0.74 -37.04 0.23
N LYS A 114 -1.16 -37.90 1.15
CA LYS A 114 -1.60 -37.46 2.46
C LYS A 114 -0.39 -37.27 3.36
N LEU A 115 -0.18 -36.04 3.83
CA LEU A 115 1.01 -35.68 4.62
C LEU A 115 1.16 -36.50 5.89
N GLY A 116 0.07 -36.96 6.51
CA GLY A 116 0.07 -37.84 7.67
C GLY A 116 0.62 -39.24 7.42
N ASP A 117 0.69 -39.66 6.14
CA ASP A 117 1.17 -41.00 5.77
C ASP A 117 2.65 -41.01 5.37
N ILE A 118 3.26 -39.82 5.28
CA ILE A 118 4.67 -39.68 4.88
C ILE A 118 5.58 -39.87 6.09
N ALA A 119 6.47 -40.86 6.00
CA ALA A 119 7.51 -41.07 6.99
C ALA A 119 8.86 -40.51 6.49
N VAL A 120 9.59 -39.80 7.32
CA VAL A 120 10.97 -39.36 7.05
C VAL A 120 11.88 -40.26 7.87
N GLU A 121 12.83 -40.92 7.23
CA GLU A 121 13.75 -41.89 7.85
C GLU A 121 13.03 -42.98 8.68
N GLY A 122 11.87 -43.44 8.17
CA GLY A 122 11.07 -44.46 8.84
C GLY A 122 10.26 -43.99 10.06
N LYS A 123 10.32 -42.70 10.42
CA LYS A 123 9.54 -42.11 11.51
C LYS A 123 8.42 -41.25 10.96
N LYS A 124 7.21 -41.50 11.44
CA LYS A 124 6.06 -40.59 11.21
C LYS A 124 6.19 -39.46 12.21
N PHE A 125 6.34 -38.23 11.73
CA PHE A 125 6.27 -37.03 12.55
C PHE A 125 4.80 -36.66 12.73
N ASN A 126 4.27 -36.91 13.92
CA ASN A 126 2.94 -36.45 14.29
C ASN A 126 3.09 -34.98 14.71
N ASN A 127 2.70 -34.07 13.83
CA ASN A 127 3.07 -32.66 13.91
C ASN A 127 2.31 -31.89 15.00
N GLY A 128 1.42 -32.50 15.79
CA GLY A 128 0.65 -31.80 16.81
C GLY A 128 -0.19 -30.61 16.30
N PHE A 129 -0.30 -30.45 14.99
CA PHE A 129 -1.10 -29.43 14.31
C PHE A 129 -2.34 -30.08 13.71
N ASP A 130 -3.48 -29.40 13.81
CA ASP A 130 -4.73 -29.78 13.11
C ASP A 130 -4.65 -29.64 11.59
N GLY A 131 -3.43 -29.73 11.03
CA GLY A 131 -3.06 -29.58 9.64
C GLY A 131 -2.20 -28.36 9.38
N LEU A 132 -1.39 -28.40 8.29
CA LEU A 132 -0.51 -27.29 7.89
C LEU A 132 -1.29 -26.02 7.56
N GLY A 133 -2.56 -26.14 7.19
CA GLY A 133 -3.46 -25.00 6.97
C GLY A 133 -3.70 -24.15 8.21
N ALA A 134 -3.56 -24.73 9.41
CA ALA A 134 -3.70 -24.01 10.68
C ALA A 134 -2.48 -23.10 10.97
N LEU A 135 -1.33 -23.37 10.35
CA LEU A 135 -0.11 -22.56 10.47
C LEU A 135 -0.12 -21.32 9.59
N LEU A 136 -0.91 -21.34 8.53
CA LEU A 136 -1.03 -20.19 7.63
C LEU A 136 -1.96 -19.16 8.27
N PRO A 137 -1.60 -17.87 8.24
CA PRO A 137 -2.56 -16.83 8.59
C PRO A 137 -3.79 -17.05 7.69
N ARG A 138 -4.95 -17.18 8.31
CA ARG A 138 -6.20 -17.33 7.55
C ARG A 138 -6.31 -16.14 6.61
N GLY A 139 -6.43 -16.40 5.32
CA GLY A 139 -6.71 -15.38 4.33
C GLY A 139 -8.02 -14.66 4.64
N ALA A 140 -8.31 -13.59 3.90
CA ALA A 140 -9.59 -12.89 4.02
C ALA A 140 -10.76 -13.87 3.85
N GLN A 141 -11.74 -13.79 4.74
CA GLN A 141 -12.97 -14.57 4.72
C GLN A 141 -14.16 -13.62 4.50
N PRO A 142 -14.52 -13.34 3.23
CA PRO A 142 -15.57 -12.38 2.92
C PRO A 142 -16.89 -12.69 3.61
N GLY A 143 -17.46 -11.69 4.32
CA GLY A 143 -18.73 -11.81 5.03
C GLY A 143 -18.63 -12.48 6.42
N VAL A 144 -17.42 -12.90 6.85
CA VAL A 144 -17.21 -13.45 8.19
C VAL A 144 -16.74 -12.35 9.14
N PRO A 145 -17.56 -11.92 10.11
CA PRO A 145 -17.17 -10.89 11.07
C PRO A 145 -16.11 -11.43 12.05
N THR A 146 -15.22 -10.55 12.48
CA THR A 146 -14.21 -10.81 13.51
C THR A 146 -14.46 -10.02 14.79
N PHE A 147 -15.44 -9.13 14.77
CA PHE A 147 -15.93 -8.37 15.91
C PHE A 147 -17.47 -8.41 15.86
N THR A 148 -18.09 -8.78 16.97
CA THR A 148 -19.51 -9.14 17.04
C THR A 148 -20.21 -8.41 18.20
N ASP A 149 -21.54 -8.49 18.24
CA ASP A 149 -22.36 -7.96 19.34
C ASP A 149 -22.02 -8.62 20.69
N GLU A 150 -21.46 -9.83 20.67
CA GLU A 150 -21.00 -10.50 21.89
C GLU A 150 -19.77 -9.78 22.47
N ASP A 151 -18.86 -9.30 21.63
CA ASP A 151 -17.70 -8.52 22.05
C ASP A 151 -18.13 -7.19 22.69
N VAL A 152 -19.18 -6.56 22.16
CA VAL A 152 -19.79 -5.36 22.73
C VAL A 152 -20.41 -5.65 24.11
N LYS A 153 -21.21 -6.72 24.20
CA LYS A 153 -21.89 -7.11 25.46
C LYS A 153 -20.92 -7.49 26.57
N ASN A 154 -19.83 -8.19 26.20
CA ASN A 154 -18.81 -8.67 27.12
C ASN A 154 -17.81 -7.59 27.57
N THR A 155 -17.95 -6.35 27.07
CA THR A 155 -17.10 -5.23 27.47
C THR A 155 -17.35 -4.85 28.92
N SER A 156 -16.32 -4.90 29.75
CA SER A 156 -16.40 -4.58 31.18
C SER A 156 -16.30 -3.08 31.49
N ASP A 157 -15.56 -2.34 30.67
CA ASP A 157 -15.41 -0.89 30.78
C ASP A 157 -16.70 -0.21 30.28
N LYS A 158 -17.31 0.60 31.14
CA LYS A 158 -18.61 1.23 30.86
C LYS A 158 -18.51 2.26 29.72
N ASP A 159 -17.49 3.09 29.73
CA ASP A 159 -17.32 4.17 28.73
C ASP A 159 -16.99 3.57 27.37
N LEU A 160 -16.15 2.54 27.34
CA LEU A 160 -15.86 1.79 26.13
C LEU A 160 -17.09 1.04 25.60
N LYS A 161 -17.90 0.48 26.49
CA LYS A 161 -19.13 -0.23 26.10
C LYS A 161 -20.14 0.71 25.47
N GLU A 162 -20.38 1.89 26.06
CA GLU A 162 -21.27 2.91 25.51
C GLU A 162 -20.78 3.39 24.14
N LEU A 163 -19.48 3.56 23.97
CA LEU A 163 -18.89 3.95 22.69
C LEU A 163 -19.03 2.83 21.63
N ARG A 164 -18.85 1.57 22.02
CA ARG A 164 -19.06 0.39 21.17
C ARG A 164 -20.52 0.26 20.75
N GLU A 165 -21.46 0.41 21.68
CA GLU A 165 -22.90 0.39 21.40
C GLU A 165 -23.27 1.49 20.39
N LYS A 166 -22.74 2.70 20.58
CA LYS A 166 -22.96 3.83 19.66
C LYS A 166 -22.41 3.54 18.26
N MET A 167 -21.18 3.05 18.14
CA MET A 167 -20.53 2.82 16.84
C MET A 167 -21.07 1.58 16.11
N ASN A 168 -21.42 0.53 16.85
CA ASN A 168 -22.00 -0.68 16.29
C ASN A 168 -23.48 -0.50 15.93
N GLY A 169 -24.13 0.53 16.47
CA GLY A 169 -25.50 0.92 16.13
C GLY A 169 -25.63 1.74 14.85
N LEU A 170 -24.54 2.00 14.12
CA LEU A 170 -24.62 2.64 12.83
C LEU A 170 -25.22 1.66 11.80
N GLU A 171 -26.33 2.07 11.21
CA GLU A 171 -27.06 1.26 10.24
C GLU A 171 -26.60 1.53 8.81
N LEU A 172 -26.59 0.47 8.00
CA LEU A 172 -26.36 0.60 6.57
C LEU A 172 -27.50 1.42 5.94
N TYR A 173 -27.13 2.37 5.10
CA TYR A 173 -28.08 3.24 4.38
C TYR A 173 -29.11 2.42 3.60
N GLN A 174 -30.39 2.74 3.79
CA GLN A 174 -31.51 1.88 3.37
C GLN A 174 -32.22 2.33 2.09
N ASN A 175 -32.11 3.62 1.70
CA ASN A 175 -32.85 4.13 0.53
C ASN A 175 -32.42 3.44 -0.77
N TRP A 176 -31.17 3.05 -0.89
CA TRP A 176 -30.63 2.23 -1.99
C TRP A 176 -29.64 1.22 -1.46
N ALA A 177 -29.66 0.02 -2.04
CA ALA A 177 -28.63 -0.98 -1.69
C ALA A 177 -27.23 -0.50 -2.12
N PRO A 178 -26.15 -0.90 -1.44
CA PRO A 178 -24.78 -0.51 -1.81
C PRO A 178 -24.42 -0.85 -3.26
N ASN A 179 -25.06 -1.86 -3.83
CA ASN A 179 -24.84 -2.26 -5.20
C ASN A 179 -25.42 -1.30 -6.24
N ASP A 180 -26.38 -0.47 -5.86
CA ASP A 180 -27.08 0.47 -6.74
C ASP A 180 -26.41 1.86 -6.71
N ILE A 181 -25.69 2.18 -5.62
CA ILE A 181 -24.96 3.44 -5.48
C ILE A 181 -23.59 3.35 -6.20
N LYS A 182 -23.60 3.38 -7.53
CA LYS A 182 -22.37 3.38 -8.33
C LYS A 182 -21.85 4.80 -8.52
N ILE A 183 -21.22 5.35 -7.50
CA ILE A 183 -20.73 6.75 -7.46
C ILE A 183 -19.64 7.05 -8.49
N CYS A 184 -18.83 6.05 -8.87
CA CYS A 184 -17.78 6.18 -9.89
C CYS A 184 -17.86 5.05 -10.91
N PRO A 185 -17.46 5.28 -12.18
CA PRO A 185 -17.39 4.22 -13.20
C PRO A 185 -16.47 3.08 -12.80
N LEU A 186 -15.34 3.39 -12.16
CA LEU A 186 -14.27 2.46 -11.84
C LEU A 186 -13.91 2.46 -10.36
N ARG A 187 -12.83 1.74 -10.02
CA ARG A 187 -12.32 1.58 -8.65
C ARG A 187 -12.11 2.92 -7.96
N ILE A 188 -12.70 3.08 -6.78
CA ILE A 188 -12.50 4.23 -5.92
C ILE A 188 -11.11 4.18 -5.28
N TYR A 189 -10.38 5.29 -5.35
CA TYR A 189 -9.07 5.47 -4.74
C TYR A 189 -9.06 6.47 -3.59
N SER A 190 -9.98 7.40 -3.62
CA SER A 190 -10.16 8.41 -2.58
C SER A 190 -11.62 8.76 -2.43
N SER A 191 -12.03 9.11 -1.22
CA SER A 191 -13.36 9.64 -0.93
C SER A 191 -13.28 10.68 0.17
N THR A 192 -14.28 11.53 0.27
CA THR A 192 -14.45 12.48 1.36
C THR A 192 -15.90 12.87 1.50
N PHE A 193 -16.32 13.17 2.71
CA PHE A 193 -17.57 13.86 2.92
C PHE A 193 -17.40 15.37 2.75
N HIS A 194 -18.42 16.04 2.27
CA HIS A 194 -18.58 17.46 2.47
C HIS A 194 -18.85 17.71 3.97
N PRO A 195 -18.29 18.76 4.59
CA PRO A 195 -18.44 18.97 6.04
C PRO A 195 -19.81 19.49 6.49
N THR A 196 -20.80 19.63 5.57
CA THR A 196 -22.17 20.00 5.92
C THR A 196 -22.83 18.92 6.78
N GLU A 197 -23.53 19.34 7.83
CA GLU A 197 -24.24 18.43 8.73
C GLU A 197 -25.69 18.21 8.33
N ASP A 198 -26.21 19.06 7.42
CA ASP A 198 -27.62 19.05 6.99
C ASP A 198 -27.91 17.82 6.13
N LYS A 199 -26.92 17.32 5.42
CA LYS A 199 -27.05 16.18 4.53
C LYS A 199 -25.73 15.42 4.31
N PRO A 200 -25.77 14.09 4.10
CA PRO A 200 -24.59 13.31 3.77
C PRO A 200 -24.25 13.50 2.28
N LEU A 201 -23.35 14.43 1.98
CA LEU A 201 -22.85 14.69 0.64
C LEU A 201 -21.44 14.08 0.50
N ILE A 202 -21.27 13.12 -0.42
CA ILE A 202 -20.05 12.34 -0.58
C ILE A 202 -19.43 12.60 -1.94
N PHE A 203 -18.11 12.80 -1.95
CA PHE A 203 -17.25 12.83 -3.14
C PHE A 203 -16.39 11.57 -3.19
N ALA A 204 -16.24 10.98 -4.38
CA ALA A 204 -15.36 9.85 -4.60
C ALA A 204 -14.56 10.03 -5.90
N GLY A 205 -13.29 9.70 -5.86
CA GLY A 205 -12.37 9.75 -7.00
C GLY A 205 -11.94 8.36 -7.45
N ASP A 206 -11.95 8.13 -8.74
CA ASP A 206 -11.65 6.81 -9.29
C ASP A 206 -10.24 6.69 -9.90
N LYS A 207 -9.96 5.47 -10.36
CA LYS A 207 -8.70 5.06 -10.97
C LYS A 207 -8.37 5.84 -12.27
N GLU A 208 -9.34 6.32 -13.00
CA GLU A 208 -9.13 7.00 -14.28
C GLU A 208 -9.40 8.50 -14.23
N GLY A 209 -9.62 9.06 -13.05
CA GLY A 209 -9.74 10.50 -12.85
C GLY A 209 -11.17 11.04 -12.95
N ALA A 210 -12.17 10.18 -12.83
CA ALA A 210 -13.55 10.62 -12.63
C ALA A 210 -13.79 10.94 -11.15
N LEU A 211 -14.48 12.06 -10.90
CA LEU A 211 -15.02 12.45 -9.61
C LEU A 211 -16.52 12.16 -9.61
N GLY A 212 -16.98 11.32 -8.69
CA GLY A 212 -18.39 11.09 -8.42
C GLY A 212 -18.87 11.93 -7.24
N VAL A 213 -20.12 12.34 -7.30
CA VAL A 213 -20.80 13.11 -6.24
C VAL A 213 -22.14 12.46 -5.97
N PHE A 214 -22.41 12.15 -4.71
CA PHE A 214 -23.64 11.53 -4.26
C PHE A 214 -24.20 12.28 -3.05
N ASP A 215 -25.48 12.69 -3.15
CA ASP A 215 -26.26 13.26 -2.06
C ASP A 215 -27.18 12.19 -1.49
N ALA A 216 -26.90 11.72 -0.28
CA ALA A 216 -27.69 10.65 0.33
C ALA A 216 -28.99 11.17 0.99
N SER A 217 -29.26 12.47 0.96
CA SER A 217 -30.55 13.03 1.44
C SER A 217 -31.69 12.95 0.42
N GLN A 218 -31.37 12.52 -0.84
CA GLN A 218 -32.41 12.36 -1.86
C GLN A 218 -33.42 11.27 -1.45
N ALA A 219 -34.69 11.48 -1.80
CA ALA A 219 -35.74 10.51 -1.51
C ALA A 219 -35.47 9.18 -2.24
N GLY A 220 -35.63 8.09 -1.54
CA GLY A 220 -35.55 6.74 -2.12
C GLY A 220 -36.78 6.45 -3.00
N PRO A 221 -36.79 5.31 -3.70
CA PRO A 221 -37.97 4.85 -4.42
C PRO A 221 -39.18 4.73 -3.48
N GLU A 222 -40.30 5.32 -3.83
CA GLU A 222 -41.56 5.12 -3.09
C GLU A 222 -42.00 3.67 -3.35
N THR A 223 -42.02 2.85 -2.32
CA THR A 223 -42.65 1.52 -2.38
C THR A 223 -44.17 1.71 -2.26
N ASN A 224 -44.84 1.93 -3.38
CA ASN A 224 -46.29 1.83 -3.42
C ASN A 224 -46.65 0.33 -3.49
N ASP A 225 -47.16 -0.21 -2.39
CA ASP A 225 -47.56 -1.62 -2.27
C ASP A 225 -48.76 -1.98 -3.18
N ASP A 226 -49.34 -1.03 -3.92
CA ASP A 226 -50.56 -1.20 -4.67
C ASP A 226 -50.42 -1.24 -6.21
N GLU A 227 -49.18 -1.09 -6.78
CA GLU A 227 -49.00 -1.13 -8.23
C GLU A 227 -48.01 -2.24 -8.61
N GLU A 228 -48.51 -3.42 -8.98
CA GLU A 228 -47.76 -4.64 -9.37
C GLU A 228 -47.00 -4.51 -10.70
N ASP A 229 -47.07 -3.42 -11.47
CA ASP A 229 -46.65 -3.39 -12.89
C ASP A 229 -45.72 -2.24 -13.31
N ASP A 230 -45.20 -1.38 -12.41
CA ASP A 230 -44.21 -0.37 -12.81
C ASP A 230 -42.82 -0.69 -12.30
N ASP A 231 -42.10 -1.57 -13.07
CA ASP A 231 -40.67 -1.81 -12.98
C ASP A 231 -39.85 -0.54 -13.33
N SER A 232 -40.25 0.64 -12.93
CA SER A 232 -39.45 1.85 -13.05
C SER A 232 -38.30 1.77 -12.03
N TRP A 233 -37.16 1.26 -12.49
CA TRP A 233 -35.91 1.29 -11.76
C TRP A 233 -35.55 2.72 -11.42
N PHE A 234 -35.83 3.11 -10.19
CA PHE A 234 -35.49 4.42 -9.68
C PHE A 234 -34.00 4.38 -9.26
N GLU A 235 -33.13 4.85 -10.16
CA GLU A 235 -31.69 4.92 -9.87
C GLU A 235 -31.39 6.18 -9.04
N PRO A 236 -30.41 6.11 -8.11
CA PRO A 236 -29.97 7.29 -7.37
C PRO A 236 -29.35 8.33 -8.32
N VAL A 237 -29.65 9.59 -8.10
CA VAL A 237 -29.05 10.69 -8.87
C VAL A 237 -27.58 10.85 -8.45
N ILE A 238 -26.67 10.58 -9.36
CA ILE A 238 -25.23 10.65 -9.16
C ILE A 238 -24.61 11.57 -10.20
N GLY A 239 -23.88 12.59 -9.74
CA GLY A 239 -23.02 13.41 -10.61
C GLY A 239 -21.67 12.71 -10.83
N ALA A 240 -21.23 12.58 -12.08
CA ALA A 240 -19.89 12.05 -12.38
C ALA A 240 -19.18 12.94 -13.40
N PHE A 241 -17.99 13.42 -13.06
CA PHE A 241 -17.23 14.40 -13.84
C PHE A 241 -15.81 13.94 -14.08
N LYS A 242 -15.31 14.00 -15.30
CA LYS A 242 -13.92 13.68 -15.64
C LYS A 242 -13.02 14.88 -15.37
N LEU A 243 -12.44 14.98 -14.16
CA LEU A 243 -11.59 16.11 -13.77
C LEU A 243 -10.11 15.88 -14.11
N HIS A 244 -9.66 14.63 -14.10
CA HIS A 244 -8.28 14.23 -14.30
C HIS A 244 -8.16 13.16 -15.38
N THR A 245 -6.95 12.95 -15.89
CA THR A 245 -6.68 11.91 -16.89
C THR A 245 -6.18 10.60 -16.29
N ARG A 246 -5.79 10.63 -15.00
CA ARG A 246 -5.29 9.47 -14.23
C ARG A 246 -5.95 9.47 -12.85
N THR A 247 -5.60 8.47 -12.03
CA THR A 247 -6.18 8.22 -10.69
C THR A 247 -6.24 9.48 -9.82
N ILE A 248 -7.41 9.77 -9.26
CA ILE A 248 -7.59 10.79 -8.20
C ILE A 248 -7.12 10.19 -6.88
N THR A 249 -6.00 10.67 -6.36
CA THR A 249 -5.33 10.09 -5.19
C THR A 249 -5.80 10.65 -3.86
N SER A 250 -6.29 11.90 -3.86
CA SER A 250 -6.82 12.56 -2.67
C SER A 250 -7.87 13.60 -3.05
N ILE A 251 -8.86 13.76 -2.17
CA ILE A 251 -9.93 14.77 -2.27
C ILE A 251 -10.03 15.44 -0.92
N ILE A 252 -9.97 16.77 -0.89
CA ILE A 252 -10.09 17.57 0.34
C ILE A 252 -11.04 18.73 0.10
N VAL A 253 -12.11 18.81 0.87
CA VAL A 253 -12.92 20.03 0.96
C VAL A 253 -12.13 21.06 1.76
N SER A 254 -11.98 22.26 1.23
CA SER A 254 -11.22 23.32 1.87
C SER A 254 -11.75 23.61 3.28
N PRO A 255 -10.89 23.62 4.30
CA PRO A 255 -11.30 23.95 5.66
C PRO A 255 -11.70 25.42 5.84
N PHE A 256 -11.32 26.28 4.88
CA PHE A 256 -11.58 27.73 4.91
C PHE A 256 -12.79 28.13 4.06
N ASN A 257 -13.04 27.41 2.97
CA ASN A 257 -14.17 27.66 2.07
C ASN A 257 -14.74 26.32 1.58
N GLN A 258 -15.85 25.91 2.15
CA GLN A 258 -16.50 24.63 1.85
C GLN A 258 -16.98 24.50 0.39
N GLN A 259 -17.11 25.61 -0.34
CA GLN A 259 -17.43 25.59 -1.77
C GLN A 259 -16.26 25.11 -2.65
N LYS A 260 -15.07 24.96 -2.11
CA LYS A 260 -13.87 24.56 -2.84
C LYS A 260 -13.43 23.14 -2.47
N VAL A 261 -13.30 22.29 -3.48
CA VAL A 261 -12.84 20.91 -3.34
C VAL A 261 -11.52 20.74 -4.09
N TYR A 262 -10.44 20.49 -3.36
CA TYR A 262 -9.13 20.22 -3.94
C TYR A 262 -8.99 18.74 -4.28
N THR A 263 -8.42 18.46 -5.44
CA THR A 263 -8.14 17.09 -5.92
C THR A 263 -6.70 17.00 -6.40
N SER A 264 -6.05 15.86 -6.14
CA SER A 264 -4.74 15.52 -6.68
C SER A 264 -4.79 14.22 -7.47
N SER A 265 -3.90 14.09 -8.44
CA SER A 265 -3.92 12.93 -9.33
C SER A 265 -2.50 12.45 -9.71
N TYR A 266 -2.44 11.21 -10.18
CA TYR A 266 -1.24 10.68 -10.85
C TYR A 266 -0.94 11.37 -12.19
N ASP A 267 -1.83 12.22 -12.70
CA ASP A 267 -1.57 13.06 -13.89
C ASP A 267 -0.69 14.28 -13.59
N SER A 268 -0.11 14.34 -12.38
CA SER A 268 0.78 15.40 -11.92
C SER A 268 0.11 16.75 -11.66
N THR A 269 -1.22 16.80 -11.56
CA THR A 269 -1.94 18.05 -11.33
C THR A 269 -2.63 18.08 -9.98
N ILE A 270 -2.72 19.29 -9.40
CA ILE A 270 -3.65 19.64 -8.32
C ILE A 270 -4.69 20.57 -8.93
N ARG A 271 -5.96 20.23 -8.73
CA ARG A 271 -7.09 21.02 -9.21
C ARG A 271 -8.00 21.46 -8.07
N VAL A 272 -8.69 22.55 -8.25
CA VAL A 272 -9.78 22.99 -7.37
C VAL A 272 -11.09 23.02 -8.15
N LEU A 273 -12.08 22.32 -7.63
CA LEU A 273 -13.47 22.41 -8.07
C LEU A 273 -14.17 23.46 -7.20
N ASP A 274 -14.68 24.48 -7.83
CA ASP A 274 -15.54 25.51 -7.22
C ASP A 274 -16.99 25.08 -7.43
N LEU A 275 -17.67 24.70 -6.34
CA LEU A 275 -19.03 24.16 -6.37
C LEU A 275 -20.08 25.22 -6.68
N GLU A 276 -19.77 26.50 -6.43
CA GLU A 276 -20.70 27.61 -6.72
C GLU A 276 -20.67 27.99 -8.21
N LYS A 277 -19.47 27.85 -8.84
CA LYS A 277 -19.26 28.26 -10.23
C LYS A 277 -19.32 27.10 -11.22
N ASP A 278 -19.45 25.88 -10.74
CA ASP A 278 -19.35 24.64 -11.53
C ASP A 278 -18.08 24.59 -12.39
N MET A 279 -16.97 25.10 -11.84
CA MET A 279 -15.70 25.20 -12.54
C MET A 279 -14.58 24.44 -11.84
N CYS A 280 -13.82 23.68 -12.61
CA CYS A 280 -12.60 23.00 -12.15
C CYS A 280 -11.37 23.64 -12.81
N VAL A 281 -10.51 24.26 -12.01
CA VAL A 281 -9.30 24.93 -12.48
C VAL A 281 -8.03 24.29 -11.92
N PRO A 282 -6.90 24.26 -12.70
CA PRO A 282 -5.63 23.80 -12.17
C PRO A 282 -5.11 24.79 -11.13
N VAL A 283 -4.65 24.24 -9.99
CA VAL A 283 -3.96 24.99 -8.92
C VAL A 283 -2.47 24.86 -9.05
N TRP A 284 -1.99 23.67 -9.45
CA TRP A 284 -0.58 23.42 -9.68
C TRP A 284 -0.38 22.31 -10.70
N GLU A 285 0.62 22.48 -11.53
CA GLU A 285 1.14 21.48 -12.46
C GLU A 285 2.65 21.72 -12.65
N PRO A 286 3.45 20.70 -13.01
CA PRO A 286 4.86 20.87 -13.32
C PRO A 286 5.08 21.85 -14.48
N SER A 287 6.18 22.62 -14.44
CA SER A 287 6.48 23.64 -15.45
C SER A 287 6.80 23.05 -16.83
N GLY A 288 7.38 21.86 -16.88
CA GLY A 288 7.67 21.14 -18.13
C GLY A 288 6.49 20.28 -18.56
N LYS A 289 6.08 20.39 -19.82
CA LYS A 289 4.95 19.60 -20.37
C LYS A 289 5.19 18.08 -20.32
N ASP A 290 6.44 17.66 -20.33
CA ASP A 290 6.85 16.25 -20.30
C ASP A 290 7.23 15.77 -18.89
N ASP A 291 7.13 16.64 -17.87
CA ASP A 291 7.48 16.28 -16.50
C ASP A 291 6.36 15.43 -15.88
N ASP A 292 6.66 14.17 -15.60
CA ASP A 292 5.74 13.25 -14.93
C ASP A 292 6.08 13.19 -13.42
N VAL A 293 5.29 13.88 -12.60
CA VAL A 293 5.43 13.96 -11.14
C VAL A 293 4.14 13.46 -10.49
N PRO A 294 3.85 12.14 -10.54
CA PRO A 294 2.57 11.63 -10.05
C PRO A 294 2.41 11.86 -8.55
N LEU A 295 1.29 12.50 -8.18
CA LEU A 295 0.99 12.90 -6.80
C LEU A 295 0.31 11.76 -6.05
N SER A 296 0.85 11.37 -4.90
CA SER A 296 0.26 10.31 -4.05
C SER A 296 -0.78 10.84 -3.05
N GLY A 297 -0.84 12.15 -2.84
CA GLY A 297 -1.84 12.79 -1.99
C GLY A 297 -1.59 14.28 -1.81
N ILE A 298 -2.58 14.97 -1.24
CA ILE A 298 -2.51 16.37 -0.79
C ILE A 298 -2.98 16.47 0.65
N ASP A 299 -2.54 17.53 1.34
CA ASP A 299 -3.07 17.96 2.62
C ASP A 299 -3.01 19.49 2.73
N VAL A 300 -3.95 20.08 3.48
CA VAL A 300 -4.11 21.53 3.63
C VAL A 300 -3.99 21.89 5.11
N PRO A 301 -3.02 22.76 5.49
CA PRO A 301 -2.86 23.17 6.86
C PRO A 301 -4.08 24.00 7.32
N LEU A 302 -4.52 23.79 8.57
CA LEU A 302 -5.68 24.50 9.12
C LEU A 302 -5.41 25.97 9.46
N THR A 303 -4.19 26.44 9.32
CA THR A 303 -3.74 27.80 9.68
C THR A 303 -3.39 28.68 8.49
N GLU A 304 -3.25 28.11 7.29
CA GLU A 304 -2.78 28.80 6.09
C GLU A 304 -3.66 28.47 4.90
N GLU A 305 -4.59 29.36 4.56
CA GLU A 305 -5.60 29.13 3.51
C GLU A 305 -5.00 28.85 2.12
N ASN A 306 -3.90 29.52 1.78
CA ASN A 306 -3.34 29.49 0.43
C ASN A 306 -2.22 28.46 0.25
N ILE A 307 -1.94 27.65 1.26
CA ILE A 307 -0.87 26.66 1.21
C ILE A 307 -1.45 25.26 1.04
N ILE A 308 -0.90 24.52 0.08
CA ILE A 308 -1.20 23.10 -0.11
C ILE A 308 0.11 22.32 -0.06
N TYR A 309 0.13 21.26 0.73
CA TYR A 309 1.20 20.29 0.68
C TYR A 309 0.79 19.10 -0.18
N PHE A 310 1.73 18.50 -0.89
CA PHE A 310 1.51 17.32 -1.69
C PHE A 310 2.68 16.35 -1.60
N SER A 311 2.41 15.08 -1.77
CA SER A 311 3.45 14.03 -1.84
C SER A 311 3.50 13.44 -3.24
N THR A 312 4.69 12.93 -3.63
CA THR A 312 4.94 12.35 -4.93
C THR A 312 5.31 10.87 -4.84
N LEU A 313 5.07 10.13 -5.90
CA LEU A 313 5.52 8.74 -5.99
C LEU A 313 7.04 8.61 -6.15
N GLN A 314 7.77 9.71 -6.39
CA GLN A 314 9.23 9.74 -6.42
C GLN A 314 9.86 9.98 -5.03
N GLY A 315 9.06 10.00 -3.95
CA GLY A 315 9.57 10.17 -2.59
C GLY A 315 9.73 11.65 -2.18
N GLY A 316 9.16 12.56 -2.94
CA GLY A 316 9.15 13.98 -2.63
C GLY A 316 7.91 14.42 -1.86
N VAL A 317 8.05 15.52 -1.11
CA VAL A 317 6.94 16.31 -0.58
C VAL A 317 7.10 17.73 -1.05
N GLY A 318 6.05 18.28 -1.66
CA GLY A 318 6.01 19.64 -2.16
C GLY A 318 5.11 20.54 -1.32
N ARG A 319 5.39 21.83 -1.38
CA ARG A 319 4.58 22.91 -0.86
C ARG A 319 4.31 23.91 -1.97
N VAL A 320 3.06 24.25 -2.18
CA VAL A 320 2.64 25.25 -3.17
C VAL A 320 1.80 26.33 -2.52
N ASP A 321 2.06 27.59 -2.87
CA ASP A 321 1.19 28.71 -2.56
C ASP A 321 0.24 28.93 -3.76
N THR A 322 -1.07 28.83 -3.54
CA THR A 322 -2.08 28.96 -4.59
C THR A 322 -2.08 30.33 -5.27
N ARG A 323 -1.47 31.33 -4.66
CA ARG A 323 -1.29 32.68 -5.23
C ARG A 323 -0.11 32.75 -6.22
N THR A 324 0.89 31.88 -6.04
CA THR A 324 2.08 31.77 -6.88
C THR A 324 2.32 30.31 -7.31
N PRO A 325 1.39 29.70 -8.06
CA PRO A 325 1.35 28.23 -8.26
C PRO A 325 2.55 27.69 -9.06
N LYS A 326 3.32 28.54 -9.73
CA LYS A 326 4.50 28.12 -10.50
C LYS A 326 5.73 27.81 -9.65
N ASP A 327 5.75 28.29 -8.40
CA ASP A 327 6.91 28.23 -7.51
C ASP A 327 6.75 27.16 -6.41
N ALA A 328 6.36 25.96 -6.80
CA ALA A 328 6.29 24.87 -5.83
C ALA A 328 7.68 24.45 -5.36
N GLU A 329 7.87 24.41 -4.05
CA GLU A 329 9.09 23.93 -3.41
C GLU A 329 8.94 22.43 -3.12
N ILE A 330 9.77 21.58 -3.72
CA ILE A 330 9.72 20.13 -3.55
C ILE A 330 10.97 19.63 -2.82
N PHE A 331 10.78 18.91 -1.72
CA PHE A 331 11.82 18.29 -0.92
C PHE A 331 11.86 16.79 -1.18
N SER A 332 13.01 16.22 -1.52
CA SER A 332 13.20 14.77 -1.59
C SER A 332 13.38 14.21 -0.18
N LEU A 333 12.38 13.48 0.34
CA LEU A 333 12.37 12.96 1.71
C LEU A 333 12.67 11.47 1.80
N SER A 334 12.48 10.74 0.70
CA SER A 334 12.73 9.30 0.61
C SER A 334 13.21 8.93 -0.80
N ASP A 335 14.07 7.92 -0.90
CA ASP A 335 14.45 7.33 -2.19
C ASP A 335 13.36 6.39 -2.74
N ASN A 336 12.35 6.08 -1.93
CA ASN A 336 11.22 5.23 -2.27
C ASN A 336 9.92 6.02 -2.28
N LYS A 337 8.88 5.41 -2.84
CA LYS A 337 7.55 6.02 -2.90
C LYS A 337 7.03 6.38 -1.51
N ILE A 338 6.53 7.60 -1.36
CA ILE A 338 5.71 7.99 -0.23
C ILE A 338 4.27 7.56 -0.57
N GLY A 339 3.76 6.56 0.16
CA GLY A 339 2.42 6.01 -0.02
C GLY A 339 1.32 6.91 0.52
N GLY A 340 1.65 7.70 1.55
CA GLY A 340 0.75 8.66 2.16
C GLY A 340 1.49 9.54 3.16
N PHE A 341 0.89 10.69 3.42
CA PHE A 341 1.40 11.66 4.38
C PHE A 341 0.23 12.41 5.03
N SER A 342 0.49 13.11 6.10
CA SER A 342 -0.50 13.96 6.77
C SER A 342 0.19 15.05 7.58
N LEU A 343 -0.38 16.23 7.57
CA LEU A 343 0.00 17.34 8.44
C LEU A 343 -0.60 17.15 9.85
N ASN A 344 0.12 17.58 10.87
CA ASN A 344 -0.43 17.64 12.22
C ASN A 344 -1.46 18.79 12.31
N PRO A 345 -2.75 18.52 12.60
CA PRO A 345 -3.77 19.57 12.66
C PRO A 345 -3.52 20.62 13.75
N ARG A 346 -2.80 20.26 14.83
CA ARG A 346 -2.47 21.17 15.93
C ARG A 346 -1.18 21.96 15.68
N GLU A 347 -0.23 21.34 15.02
CA GLU A 347 1.09 21.88 14.72
C GLU A 347 1.37 21.70 13.22
N PRO A 348 0.77 22.53 12.32
CA PRO A 348 0.79 22.29 10.86
C PRO A 348 2.18 22.29 10.22
N HIS A 349 3.20 22.75 10.97
CA HIS A 349 4.60 22.63 10.55
C HIS A 349 5.18 21.22 10.73
N LEU A 350 4.46 20.32 11.39
CA LEU A 350 4.85 18.91 11.53
C LEU A 350 4.15 18.07 10.48
N LEU A 351 4.95 17.29 9.80
CA LEU A 351 4.53 16.41 8.71
C LEU A 351 4.91 14.96 9.04
N ALA A 352 3.96 14.04 8.95
CA ALA A 352 4.24 12.60 8.97
C ALA A 352 4.25 12.04 7.55
N THR A 353 5.25 11.23 7.22
CA THR A 353 5.34 10.51 5.94
C THR A 353 5.45 9.02 6.17
N ALA A 354 4.75 8.24 5.33
CA ALA A 354 4.84 6.79 5.26
C ALA A 354 5.42 6.37 3.92
N SER A 355 6.45 5.54 3.92
CA SER A 355 7.19 5.21 2.72
C SER A 355 7.37 3.70 2.51
N LEU A 356 7.60 3.32 1.25
CA LEU A 356 7.95 1.96 0.88
C LEU A 356 9.36 1.56 1.35
N ASP A 357 10.18 2.50 1.83
CA ASP A 357 11.44 2.22 2.53
C ASP A 357 11.27 1.56 3.91
N ARG A 358 10.02 1.25 4.28
CA ARG A 358 9.58 0.64 5.55
C ARG A 358 9.59 1.60 6.74
N THR A 359 9.73 2.89 6.50
CA THR A 359 9.79 3.88 7.58
C THR A 359 8.53 4.75 7.65
N MET A 360 8.21 5.19 8.86
CA MET A 360 7.36 6.33 9.12
C MET A 360 8.21 7.42 9.79
N LYS A 361 8.21 8.63 9.23
CA LYS A 361 9.04 9.74 9.67
C LYS A 361 8.22 10.96 9.98
N ILE A 362 8.64 11.72 11.01
CA ILE A 362 8.08 13.03 11.35
C ILE A 362 9.11 14.11 11.05
N TRP A 363 8.67 15.13 10.32
CA TRP A 363 9.49 16.25 9.84
C TRP A 363 9.02 17.58 10.39
N ASP A 364 9.97 18.50 10.70
CA ASP A 364 9.66 19.91 10.98
C ASP A 364 9.92 20.75 9.73
N MET A 365 8.86 21.19 9.08
CA MET A 365 8.88 21.94 7.83
C MET A 365 9.40 23.39 7.99
N ARG A 366 9.56 23.88 9.23
CA ARG A 366 10.17 25.21 9.50
C ARG A 366 11.68 25.17 9.47
N LYS A 367 12.27 24.01 9.73
CA LYS A 367 13.72 23.84 9.88
C LYS A 367 14.30 23.18 8.64
N ILE A 368 14.53 23.97 7.60
CA ILE A 368 15.11 23.49 6.36
C ILE A 368 16.64 23.46 6.47
N LYS A 369 17.23 22.34 6.16
CA LYS A 369 18.67 22.08 6.10
C LYS A 369 19.11 21.93 4.64
N GLY A 370 20.45 22.03 4.41
CA GLY A 370 21.01 21.92 3.06
C GLY A 370 21.02 23.24 2.28
N LYS A 371 21.48 23.20 1.04
CA LYS A 371 21.57 24.37 0.13
C LYS A 371 21.12 23.96 -1.28
N GLY A 372 20.55 24.91 -2.04
CA GLY A 372 20.07 24.68 -3.39
C GLY A 372 19.05 23.53 -3.45
N ASP A 373 19.19 22.66 -4.42
CA ASP A 373 18.30 21.51 -4.65
C ASP A 373 18.44 20.39 -3.59
N MET A 374 19.45 20.48 -2.71
CA MET A 374 19.69 19.53 -1.61
C MET A 374 19.06 19.99 -0.30
N ARG A 375 18.06 20.85 -0.38
CA ARG A 375 17.31 21.30 0.80
C ARG A 375 16.33 20.22 1.24
N TYR A 376 16.25 20.01 2.55
CA TYR A 376 15.29 19.09 3.17
C TYR A 376 14.89 19.58 4.56
N PRO A 377 13.65 19.31 5.00
CA PRO A 377 13.20 19.63 6.36
C PRO A 377 13.92 18.75 7.38
N GLN A 378 13.98 19.22 8.62
CA GLN A 378 14.60 18.46 9.70
C GLN A 378 13.72 17.27 10.06
N MET A 379 14.26 16.05 9.93
CA MET A 379 13.65 14.84 10.51
C MET A 379 13.76 14.92 12.04
N LEU A 380 12.64 14.72 12.72
CA LEU A 380 12.55 14.72 14.18
C LEU A 380 12.56 13.31 14.74
N TYR A 381 11.71 12.43 14.19
CA TYR A 381 11.50 11.07 14.65
C TYR A 381 11.31 10.12 13.49
N GLU A 382 11.69 8.86 13.69
CA GLU A 382 11.58 7.79 12.73
C GLU A 382 11.15 6.49 13.43
N HIS A 383 10.32 5.70 12.75
CA HIS A 383 9.99 4.33 13.13
C HIS A 383 10.24 3.39 11.97
N ASP A 384 11.01 2.32 12.22
CA ASP A 384 11.28 1.25 11.27
C ASP A 384 10.25 0.12 11.42
N SER A 385 9.47 -0.12 10.38
CA SER A 385 8.55 -1.24 10.31
C SER A 385 9.21 -2.44 9.61
N ARG A 386 8.70 -3.64 9.88
CA ARG A 386 9.19 -4.87 9.23
C ARG A 386 9.01 -4.84 7.72
N LEU A 387 7.87 -4.32 7.24
CA LEU A 387 7.53 -4.14 5.83
C LEU A 387 7.10 -2.70 5.56
N SER A 388 6.88 -2.38 4.28
CA SER A 388 6.51 -1.05 3.82
C SER A 388 5.32 -0.47 4.56
N VAL A 389 5.42 0.80 4.94
CA VAL A 389 4.32 1.57 5.54
C VAL A 389 3.55 2.25 4.42
N SER A 390 2.26 1.97 4.33
CA SER A 390 1.43 2.43 3.22
C SER A 390 0.79 3.79 3.45
N HIS A 391 0.50 4.14 4.71
CA HIS A 391 -0.12 5.42 5.07
C HIS A 391 0.22 5.83 6.50
N ALA A 392 0.25 7.15 6.74
CA ALA A 392 0.33 7.75 8.07
C ALA A 392 -0.68 8.89 8.13
N ALA A 393 -1.58 8.85 9.11
CA ALA A 393 -2.63 9.84 9.30
C ALA A 393 -2.56 10.44 10.70
N TRP A 394 -2.55 11.78 10.79
CA TRP A 394 -2.67 12.53 12.04
C TRP A 394 -4.14 12.71 12.44
N SER A 395 -4.41 12.56 13.73
CA SER A 395 -5.68 12.96 14.34
C SER A 395 -5.63 14.40 14.88
N SER A 396 -6.80 15.00 15.05
CA SER A 396 -6.92 16.29 15.77
C SER A 396 -6.52 16.18 17.24
N GLY A 397 -6.47 14.96 17.80
CA GLY A 397 -6.02 14.67 19.16
C GLY A 397 -4.49 14.57 19.31
N GLY A 398 -3.73 14.57 18.20
CA GLY A 398 -2.28 14.40 18.23
C GLY A 398 -1.83 12.94 18.21
N HIS A 399 -2.66 12.02 17.74
CA HIS A 399 -2.29 10.63 17.48
C HIS A 399 -1.96 10.44 16.01
N ILE A 400 -1.08 9.49 15.70
CA ILE A 400 -0.79 9.07 14.33
C ILE A 400 -1.20 7.60 14.21
N ALA A 401 -2.00 7.26 13.21
CA ALA A 401 -2.26 5.88 12.83
C ALA A 401 -1.55 5.56 11.52
N THR A 402 -0.87 4.40 11.47
CA THR A 402 -0.22 3.90 10.26
C THR A 402 -0.76 2.53 9.89
N SER A 403 -0.83 2.25 8.60
CA SER A 403 -1.04 0.90 8.07
C SER A 403 0.24 0.42 7.39
N SER A 404 0.59 -0.86 7.60
CA SER A 404 1.79 -1.47 7.05
C SER A 404 1.48 -2.84 6.45
N TYR A 405 2.26 -3.24 5.45
CA TYR A 405 2.17 -4.57 4.83
C TYR A 405 2.64 -5.71 5.76
N ASP A 406 3.08 -5.39 6.98
CA ASP A 406 3.34 -6.39 8.03
C ASP A 406 2.08 -6.84 8.78
N ASP A 407 0.89 -6.51 8.23
CA ASP A 407 -0.41 -6.81 8.78
C ASP A 407 -0.64 -6.21 10.17
N THR A 408 -0.17 -4.97 10.34
CA THR A 408 -0.38 -4.20 11.56
C THR A 408 -0.89 -2.78 11.26
N ILE A 409 -1.72 -2.29 12.19
CA ILE A 409 -1.98 -0.87 12.39
C ILE A 409 -1.19 -0.47 13.63
N LYS A 410 -0.36 0.57 13.52
CA LYS A 410 0.39 1.10 14.66
C LYS A 410 -0.13 2.50 14.98
N ILE A 411 -0.35 2.75 16.26
CA ILE A 411 -0.86 4.01 16.78
C ILE A 411 0.22 4.64 17.67
N TYR A 412 0.54 5.90 17.40
CA TYR A 412 1.54 6.67 18.14
C TYR A 412 0.86 7.86 18.78
N ASN A 413 1.10 8.09 20.06
CA ASN A 413 0.66 9.31 20.74
C ASN A 413 1.80 10.33 20.74
N PHE A 414 1.65 11.41 19.99
CA PHE A 414 2.70 12.44 19.90
C PHE A 414 2.95 13.18 21.25
N ALA A 415 2.01 13.16 22.17
CA ALA A 415 2.23 13.64 23.52
C ALA A 415 3.32 12.84 24.27
N ASP A 416 3.52 11.58 23.89
CA ASP A 416 4.54 10.69 24.47
C ASP A 416 5.94 10.86 23.83
N LYS A 417 6.13 11.80 22.89
CA LYS A 417 7.39 12.03 22.18
C LYS A 417 8.63 12.17 23.07
N GLN A 418 8.46 12.61 24.32
CA GLN A 418 9.54 12.72 25.29
C GLN A 418 10.05 11.35 25.77
N LYS A 419 9.24 10.30 25.65
CA LYS A 419 9.61 8.92 25.95
C LYS A 419 10.37 8.24 24.79
N TRP A 420 10.32 8.84 23.59
CA TRP A 420 11.02 8.32 22.42
C TRP A 420 12.50 8.62 22.54
N ASP A 421 13.29 7.59 22.55
CA ASP A 421 14.73 7.68 22.70
C ASP A 421 15.45 7.88 21.35
N LYS A 422 16.78 7.86 21.38
CA LYS A 422 17.60 7.96 20.17
C LYS A 422 17.49 6.76 19.22
N LYS A 423 16.87 5.66 19.65
CA LYS A 423 16.70 4.46 18.84
C LYS A 423 15.52 4.55 17.87
N GLY A 424 14.61 5.48 18.12
CA GLY A 424 13.48 5.73 17.29
C GLY A 424 12.17 5.96 18.04
N MET A 425 11.11 6.09 17.28
CA MET A 425 9.77 6.31 17.77
C MET A 425 9.05 4.95 17.92
N GLU A 426 8.52 4.70 19.13
CA GLU A 426 7.80 3.46 19.42
C GLU A 426 6.28 3.67 19.37
N PRO A 427 5.51 2.72 18.79
CA PRO A 427 4.06 2.80 18.81
C PRO A 427 3.52 2.60 20.24
N THR A 428 2.51 3.40 20.60
CA THR A 428 1.79 3.26 21.88
C THR A 428 0.90 2.02 21.85
N HIS A 429 0.26 1.74 20.71
CA HIS A 429 -0.59 0.58 20.49
C HIS A 429 -0.32 -0.04 19.13
N GLN A 430 -0.48 -1.34 19.04
CA GLN A 430 -0.38 -2.10 17.79
C GLN A 430 -1.53 -3.10 17.69
N VAL A 431 -2.25 -3.02 16.59
CA VAL A 431 -3.40 -3.87 16.27
C VAL A 431 -3.05 -4.75 15.07
N ARG A 432 -3.41 -6.02 15.12
CA ARG A 432 -3.34 -6.90 13.95
C ARG A 432 -4.48 -6.57 12.99
N HIS A 433 -4.14 -6.39 11.72
CA HIS A 433 -5.10 -6.08 10.69
C HIS A 433 -4.59 -6.58 9.34
N ASN A 434 -5.41 -7.31 8.58
CA ASN A 434 -5.02 -7.82 7.26
C ASN A 434 -4.95 -6.67 6.24
N ASN A 435 -3.72 -6.25 5.92
CA ASN A 435 -3.45 -5.17 4.95
C ASN A 435 -3.03 -5.70 3.56
N GLN A 436 -3.19 -7.00 3.28
CA GLN A 436 -2.77 -7.65 2.02
C GLN A 436 -3.82 -7.43 0.91
N THR A 437 -3.83 -6.26 0.31
CA THR A 437 -4.83 -5.86 -0.70
C THR A 437 -4.59 -6.44 -2.10
N GLY A 438 -3.36 -6.89 -2.38
CA GLY A 438 -3.00 -7.38 -3.72
C GLY A 438 -3.15 -6.29 -4.80
N ARG A 439 -3.54 -6.71 -6.03
CA ARG A 439 -3.68 -5.80 -7.18
C ARG A 439 -5.07 -5.18 -7.33
N TRP A 440 -6.09 -5.80 -6.76
CA TRP A 440 -7.49 -5.53 -7.10
C TRP A 440 -8.20 -4.64 -6.10
N VAL A 441 -7.70 -4.55 -4.89
CA VAL A 441 -8.25 -3.72 -3.82
C VAL A 441 -7.38 -2.46 -3.65
N THR A 442 -8.02 -1.31 -3.40
CA THR A 442 -7.30 -0.08 -3.05
C THR A 442 -6.57 -0.27 -1.72
N ILE A 443 -5.38 0.30 -1.57
CA ILE A 443 -4.59 0.22 -0.35
C ILE A 443 -5.42 0.74 0.83
N LEU A 444 -5.51 -0.08 1.89
CA LEU A 444 -6.24 0.26 3.11
C LEU A 444 -5.47 1.35 3.88
N LYS A 445 -6.18 2.42 4.19
CA LYS A 445 -5.63 3.60 4.87
C LYS A 445 -6.44 3.90 6.12
N PRO A 446 -5.84 4.01 7.31
CA PRO A 446 -6.56 4.53 8.46
C PRO A 446 -6.91 5.99 8.23
N GLN A 447 -8.15 6.37 8.52
CA GLN A 447 -8.65 7.73 8.35
C GLN A 447 -9.37 8.19 9.62
N TRP A 448 -8.79 9.19 10.28
CA TRP A 448 -9.34 9.76 11.50
C TRP A 448 -10.57 10.62 11.20
N GLN A 449 -11.52 10.60 12.13
CA GLN A 449 -12.56 11.63 12.18
C GLN A 449 -11.90 12.97 12.49
N LYS A 450 -12.08 13.95 11.60
CA LYS A 450 -11.31 15.20 11.65
C LYS A 450 -11.69 16.10 12.84
N ARG A 451 -12.98 16.19 13.16
CA ARG A 451 -13.53 17.07 14.21
C ARG A 451 -14.67 16.36 14.96
N PRO A 452 -14.37 15.30 15.73
CA PRO A 452 -15.40 14.58 16.47
C PRO A 452 -16.09 15.49 17.48
N LYS A 453 -17.44 15.50 17.50
CA LYS A 453 -18.23 16.32 18.43
C LYS A 453 -18.07 15.88 19.89
N ASP A 454 -17.87 14.58 20.09
CA ASP A 454 -17.62 13.96 21.40
C ASP A 454 -16.17 14.12 21.87
N GLY A 455 -15.28 14.67 21.04
CA GLY A 455 -13.85 14.79 21.33
C GLY A 455 -13.08 13.48 21.29
N ILE A 456 -13.75 12.33 21.11
CA ILE A 456 -13.14 11.01 21.11
C ILE A 456 -12.46 10.77 19.77
N GLN A 457 -11.15 10.48 19.82
CA GLN A 457 -10.36 10.24 18.63
C GLN A 457 -10.61 8.81 18.15
N LYS A 458 -11.23 8.69 16.98
CA LYS A 458 -11.56 7.42 16.33
C LYS A 458 -11.25 7.47 14.84
N PHE A 459 -10.91 6.33 14.27
CA PHE A 459 -10.60 6.20 12.84
C PHE A 459 -11.26 4.98 12.23
N THR A 460 -11.47 5.05 10.92
CA THR A 460 -11.94 3.93 10.10
C THR A 460 -10.82 3.38 9.24
N ILE A 461 -10.93 2.09 8.92
CA ILE A 461 -10.10 1.42 7.91
C ILE A 461 -10.94 0.32 7.24
N GLY A 462 -10.79 0.14 5.93
CA GLY A 462 -11.43 -0.98 5.24
C GLY A 462 -10.87 -2.32 5.69
N ASN A 463 -11.70 -3.36 5.75
CA ASN A 463 -11.34 -4.72 6.12
C ASN A 463 -11.50 -5.68 4.93
N MET A 464 -10.52 -6.55 4.69
CA MET A 464 -10.51 -7.51 3.59
C MET A 464 -11.67 -8.52 3.64
N ASN A 465 -12.33 -8.68 4.79
CA ASN A 465 -13.54 -9.49 4.96
C ASN A 465 -14.84 -8.79 4.49
N ARG A 466 -14.75 -7.63 3.80
CA ARG A 466 -15.86 -6.79 3.31
C ARG A 466 -16.57 -6.00 4.39
N PHE A 467 -15.83 -5.56 5.40
CA PHE A 467 -16.30 -4.66 6.45
C PHE A 467 -15.52 -3.36 6.44
N VAL A 468 -15.99 -2.40 7.21
CA VAL A 468 -15.20 -1.25 7.65
C VAL A 468 -15.01 -1.37 9.15
N ASP A 469 -13.75 -1.44 9.59
CA ASP A 469 -13.43 -1.46 11.00
C ASP A 469 -13.31 -0.04 11.55
N VAL A 470 -13.81 0.15 12.75
CA VAL A 470 -13.72 1.40 13.51
C VAL A 470 -12.89 1.15 14.76
N PHE A 471 -11.86 1.97 14.97
CA PHE A 471 -10.96 1.89 16.12
C PHE A 471 -10.88 3.21 16.87
N ALA A 472 -10.68 3.14 18.18
CA ALA A 472 -10.32 4.28 19.01
C ALA A 472 -8.80 4.51 19.01
N ALA A 473 -8.36 5.67 19.51
CA ALA A 473 -6.94 6.03 19.58
C ALA A 473 -6.10 5.14 20.50
N ASN A 474 -6.73 4.41 21.42
CA ASN A 474 -6.08 3.41 22.28
C ASN A 474 -5.96 2.02 21.63
N GLY A 475 -6.35 1.87 20.35
CA GLY A 475 -6.29 0.61 19.61
C GLY A 475 -7.47 -0.33 19.85
N GLU A 476 -8.44 0.03 20.70
CA GLU A 476 -9.66 -0.74 20.91
C GLU A 476 -10.56 -0.68 19.67
N GLN A 477 -11.02 -1.83 19.20
CA GLN A 477 -12.03 -1.90 18.15
C GLN A 477 -13.39 -1.50 18.70
N LEU A 478 -14.05 -0.57 18.02
CA LEU A 478 -15.35 -0.03 18.43
C LEU A 478 -16.50 -0.69 17.67
N ALA A 479 -16.31 -0.93 16.38
CA ALA A 479 -17.30 -1.57 15.53
C ALA A 479 -16.64 -2.24 14.31
N GLN A 480 -17.40 -3.15 13.71
CA GLN A 480 -17.12 -3.72 12.39
C GLN A 480 -18.38 -3.54 11.53
N LEU A 481 -18.39 -2.49 10.72
CA LEU A 481 -19.55 -2.08 9.92
C LEU A 481 -19.66 -2.96 8.67
N GLY A 482 -20.78 -3.62 8.55
CA GLY A 482 -21.12 -4.49 7.43
C GLY A 482 -22.56 -4.29 7.00
N GLY A 483 -23.11 -5.25 6.29
CA GLY A 483 -24.52 -5.30 5.89
C GLY A 483 -24.73 -6.01 4.57
N ASP A 484 -25.98 -6.24 4.26
CA ASP A 484 -26.40 -6.93 3.04
C ASP A 484 -26.09 -6.11 1.79
N GLY A 485 -25.86 -6.77 0.68
CA GLY A 485 -25.53 -6.12 -0.60
C GLY A 485 -24.08 -5.64 -0.75
N ILE A 486 -23.21 -5.78 0.27
CA ILE A 486 -21.79 -5.44 0.16
C ILE A 486 -21.04 -6.60 -0.52
N SER A 487 -20.90 -6.48 -1.83
CA SER A 487 -20.28 -7.53 -2.67
C SER A 487 -18.76 -7.42 -2.81
N ALA A 488 -18.16 -6.27 -2.47
CA ALA A 488 -16.74 -5.98 -2.60
C ALA A 488 -16.19 -5.29 -1.34
N VAL A 489 -14.87 -5.36 -1.14
CA VAL A 489 -14.19 -4.71 -0.01
C VAL A 489 -14.38 -3.19 -0.06
N PRO A 490 -14.96 -2.54 0.98
CA PRO A 490 -15.05 -1.10 1.10
C PRO A 490 -13.71 -0.50 1.54
N ALA A 491 -12.71 -0.57 0.65
CA ALA A 491 -11.32 -0.31 0.95
C ALA A 491 -11.01 1.16 1.29
N VAL A 492 -11.79 2.09 0.74
CA VAL A 492 -11.63 3.53 0.96
C VAL A 492 -12.65 3.97 2.00
N ALA A 493 -12.31 3.78 3.27
CA ALA A 493 -13.18 4.10 4.39
C ALA A 493 -12.93 5.53 4.90
N GLN A 494 -13.98 6.26 5.21
CA GLN A 494 -13.91 7.66 5.61
C GLN A 494 -15.04 8.02 6.60
N PHE A 495 -14.69 8.75 7.67
CA PHE A 495 -15.67 9.40 8.52
C PHE A 495 -16.12 10.74 7.94
N HIS A 496 -17.38 11.10 8.22
CA HIS A 496 -17.77 12.51 8.13
C HIS A 496 -16.98 13.34 9.17
N PRO A 497 -16.57 14.58 8.86
CA PRO A 497 -15.73 15.36 9.77
C PRO A 497 -16.26 15.51 11.18
N THR A 498 -17.58 15.68 11.37
CA THR A 498 -18.23 15.97 12.65
C THR A 498 -19.29 14.94 13.06
N MET A 499 -20.01 14.35 12.09
CA MET A 499 -21.05 13.36 12.33
C MET A 499 -20.44 11.96 12.37
N ASP A 500 -21.10 11.01 13.04
CA ASP A 500 -20.64 9.61 13.06
C ASP A 500 -21.11 8.82 11.82
N TRP A 501 -21.15 9.46 10.67
CA TRP A 501 -21.41 8.82 9.39
C TRP A 501 -20.12 8.26 8.80
N VAL A 502 -20.22 7.08 8.23
CA VAL A 502 -19.08 6.37 7.63
C VAL A 502 -19.39 6.00 6.19
N ALA A 503 -18.49 6.33 5.27
CA ALA A 503 -18.56 5.93 3.87
C ALA A 503 -17.46 4.93 3.53
N GLY A 504 -17.77 3.94 2.70
CA GLY A 504 -16.84 2.92 2.22
C GLY A 504 -16.87 2.79 0.69
N GLY A 505 -15.78 3.15 0.02
CA GLY A 505 -15.64 3.04 -1.44
C GLY A 505 -15.04 1.72 -1.88
N THR A 506 -15.61 1.10 -2.92
CA THR A 506 -15.21 -0.24 -3.38
C THR A 506 -14.40 -0.23 -4.67
N ALA A 507 -13.83 -1.38 -5.01
CA ALA A 507 -13.11 -1.58 -6.28
C ALA A 507 -14.02 -1.60 -7.52
N SER A 508 -15.33 -1.72 -7.36
CA SER A 508 -16.33 -1.67 -8.43
C SER A 508 -16.92 -0.28 -8.66
N GLY A 509 -16.46 0.73 -7.94
CA GLY A 509 -16.98 2.09 -8.03
C GLY A 509 -18.24 2.33 -7.20
N LYS A 510 -18.60 1.39 -6.32
CA LYS A 510 -19.80 1.42 -5.49
C LYS A 510 -19.50 1.99 -4.12
N LEU A 511 -20.51 2.63 -3.51
CA LEU A 511 -20.42 3.27 -2.21
C LEU A 511 -21.27 2.50 -1.19
N CYS A 512 -20.69 2.24 -0.03
CA CYS A 512 -21.42 1.83 1.17
C CYS A 512 -21.46 3.02 2.13
N LEU A 513 -22.59 3.24 2.79
CA LEU A 513 -22.79 4.34 3.71
C LEU A 513 -23.46 3.82 4.99
N TRP A 514 -22.96 4.21 6.15
CA TRP A 514 -23.53 3.90 7.47
C TRP A 514 -23.80 5.19 8.23
N MET A 515 -24.97 5.26 8.84
CA MET A 515 -25.42 6.45 9.59
C MET A 515 -26.09 6.08 10.90
#